data_526578d15ab3d1fa51227648f53c8772
#
_entry.id   526578d15ab3d1fa51227648f53c8772
#
_cell.length_a   1.000
_cell.length_b   1.000
_cell.length_c   1.000
_cell.angle_alpha   90.00
_cell.angle_beta   90.00
_cell.angle_gamma   90.00
#
_symmetry.space_group_name_H-M   'P 1'
#
loop_
_entity.id
_entity.type
_entity.pdbx_description
1 polymer ?
#
loop_
_entity_poly.entity_id
_entity_poly.type
_entity_poly.pdbx_seq_one_letter_code
_entity_poly.pdbx_strand_id
1 'polypeptide(L)'
;MIVPQEIYHPLYTDTDKFIILITGGRGSGKSFNASTFIERLTFEMTEAEKIVHQVLYTRYTSFSSGMSIIREMVEKRELDGTTKYFKTTKTDIVNKMTNSRIMFRGIKTSSGNQTAKLKSIQGITTFVCDEAEEWTNEEEFDKIMLSIRKKGIQNRIIIIMNPCDSNHFIYKKYIENTHKLVEIDGVQVQVSTHPNVLHIHTTYFDNLENLSPEFLREVQEMKEKNPEKYAHVVIGRWADVAEGAVFKKWGIVKEFPQWAKKVAIGQDFGYA
;
A
#
# COMPACT_ATOMS: atom_id res chain seq x y z
N MET A 1 -2.21 -1.22 25.72
CA MET A 1 -1.98 -2.02 24.47
C MET A 1 -2.84 -1.42 23.36
N ILE A 2 -2.24 -1.07 22.23
CA ILE A 2 -2.99 -0.56 21.05
C ILE A 2 -3.90 -1.67 20.53
N VAL A 3 -5.21 -1.39 20.43
CA VAL A 3 -6.19 -2.32 19.87
C VAL A 3 -6.36 -1.95 18.39
N PRO A 4 -6.13 -2.89 17.45
CA PRO A 4 -6.39 -2.64 16.03
C PRO A 4 -7.88 -2.40 15.80
N GLN A 5 -8.20 -1.54 14.85
CA GLN A 5 -9.59 -1.37 14.38
C GLN A 5 -10.08 -2.68 13.77
N GLU A 6 -11.37 -2.96 13.92
CA GLU A 6 -12.00 -4.25 13.54
C GLU A 6 -11.72 -4.65 12.09
N ILE A 7 -11.74 -3.70 11.17
CA ILE A 7 -11.47 -3.93 9.75
C ILE A 7 -10.09 -4.56 9.49
N TYR A 8 -9.13 -4.40 10.41
CA TYR A 8 -7.77 -4.96 10.29
C TYR A 8 -7.60 -6.29 11.02
N HIS A 9 -8.62 -6.82 11.71
CA HIS A 9 -8.51 -8.12 12.38
C HIS A 9 -8.06 -9.25 11.44
N PRO A 10 -8.44 -9.28 10.15
CA PRO A 10 -7.95 -10.30 9.22
C PRO A 10 -6.44 -10.38 9.08
N LEU A 11 -5.69 -9.30 9.36
CA LEU A 11 -4.22 -9.34 9.40
C LEU A 11 -3.69 -10.37 10.42
N TYR A 12 -4.44 -10.58 11.50
CA TYR A 12 -4.04 -11.43 12.63
C TYR A 12 -4.66 -12.83 12.57
N THR A 13 -5.73 -13.01 11.81
CA THR A 13 -6.50 -14.26 11.77
C THR A 13 -6.36 -15.02 10.45
N ASP A 14 -6.15 -14.32 9.33
CA ASP A 14 -5.91 -14.96 8.04
C ASP A 14 -4.39 -15.19 7.84
N THR A 15 -3.98 -16.44 8.08
CA THR A 15 -2.56 -16.83 8.00
C THR A 15 -2.18 -17.50 6.69
N ASP A 16 -3.13 -17.68 5.75
CA ASP A 16 -2.90 -18.47 4.55
C ASP A 16 -2.49 -17.66 3.33
N LYS A 17 -2.75 -16.34 3.36
CA LYS A 17 -2.50 -15.49 2.20
C LYS A 17 -1.06 -15.01 2.11
N PHE A 18 -0.52 -15.14 0.90
CA PHE A 18 0.82 -14.61 0.59
C PHE A 18 0.79 -13.11 0.31
N ILE A 19 -0.25 -12.61 -0.36
CA ILE A 19 -0.44 -11.19 -0.66
C ILE A 19 -1.46 -10.59 0.31
N ILE A 20 -1.09 -9.52 0.96
CA ILE A 20 -1.98 -8.70 1.78
C ILE A 20 -2.05 -7.33 1.10
N LEU A 21 -3.21 -6.98 0.56
CA LEU A 21 -3.47 -5.71 -0.10
C LEU A 21 -4.33 -4.83 0.81
N ILE A 22 -3.76 -3.73 1.28
CA ILE A 22 -4.45 -2.75 2.13
C ILE A 22 -4.66 -1.49 1.31
N THR A 23 -5.90 -1.26 0.89
CA THR A 23 -6.28 -0.07 0.14
C THR A 23 -7.25 0.81 0.92
N GLY A 24 -7.42 2.04 0.49
CA GLY A 24 -8.42 2.93 1.06
C GLY A 24 -8.03 4.40 0.94
N GLY A 25 -8.95 5.28 1.31
CA GLY A 25 -8.75 6.71 1.23
C GLY A 25 -7.86 7.29 2.34
N ARG A 26 -7.72 8.60 2.32
CA ARG A 26 -7.00 9.36 3.37
C ARG A 26 -7.79 9.30 4.69
N GLY A 27 -7.06 9.30 5.80
CA GLY A 27 -7.63 9.26 7.14
C GLY A 27 -8.07 7.87 7.63
N SER A 28 -7.88 6.81 6.86
CA SER A 28 -8.35 5.45 7.17
C SER A 28 -7.43 4.61 8.07
N GLY A 29 -6.30 5.15 8.53
CA GLY A 29 -5.41 4.46 9.47
C GLY A 29 -4.56 3.32 8.90
N LYS A 30 -4.46 3.19 7.55
CA LYS A 30 -3.74 2.08 6.87
C LYS A 30 -2.32 1.85 7.40
N SER A 31 -1.45 2.84 7.27
CA SER A 31 -0.04 2.71 7.65
C SER A 31 0.10 2.48 9.16
N PHE A 32 -0.76 3.10 9.97
CA PHE A 32 -0.77 2.90 11.42
C PHE A 32 -1.05 1.45 11.81
N ASN A 33 -2.11 0.84 11.26
CA ASN A 33 -2.48 -0.55 11.58
C ASN A 33 -1.52 -1.57 10.97
N ALA A 34 -1.07 -1.33 9.73
CA ALA A 34 -0.08 -2.19 9.09
C ALA A 34 1.24 -2.20 9.86
N SER A 35 1.76 -1.04 10.27
CA SER A 35 2.99 -0.95 11.06
C SER A 35 2.85 -1.57 12.45
N THR A 36 1.68 -1.46 13.09
CA THR A 36 1.36 -2.14 14.35
C THR A 36 1.40 -3.67 14.18
N PHE A 37 0.78 -4.19 13.11
CA PHE A 37 0.84 -5.61 12.78
C PHE A 37 2.29 -6.07 12.54
N ILE A 38 3.06 -5.32 11.77
CA ILE A 38 4.46 -5.64 11.46
C ILE A 38 5.33 -5.68 12.73
N GLU A 39 5.12 -4.77 13.69
CA GLU A 39 5.82 -4.83 14.96
C GLU A 39 5.46 -6.09 15.77
N ARG A 40 4.19 -6.47 15.77
CA ARG A 40 3.75 -7.70 16.44
C ARG A 40 4.33 -8.95 15.81
N LEU A 41 4.45 -9.03 14.49
CA LEU A 41 5.15 -10.12 13.80
C LEU A 41 6.57 -10.32 14.33
N THR A 42 7.23 -9.28 14.81
CA THR A 42 8.61 -9.41 15.34
C THR A 42 8.68 -10.25 16.61
N PHE A 43 7.58 -10.45 17.32
CA PHE A 43 7.53 -11.32 18.51
C PHE A 43 7.26 -12.78 18.16
N GLU A 44 6.82 -13.06 16.93
CA GLU A 44 6.54 -14.41 16.48
C GLU A 44 7.84 -15.15 16.11
N MET A 45 7.84 -16.44 16.41
CA MET A 45 8.93 -17.36 16.13
C MET A 45 8.36 -18.76 15.95
N THR A 46 8.85 -19.49 14.95
CA THR A 46 8.42 -20.87 14.76
C THR A 46 8.84 -21.76 15.95
N GLU A 47 7.98 -22.69 16.35
CA GLU A 47 8.24 -23.52 17.52
C GLU A 47 9.45 -24.46 17.35
N ALA A 48 9.50 -25.16 16.19
CA ALA A 48 10.50 -26.19 15.93
C ALA A 48 11.89 -25.63 15.64
N GLU A 49 11.99 -24.75 14.63
CA GLU A 49 13.29 -24.28 14.11
C GLU A 49 13.70 -22.92 14.66
N LYS A 50 12.86 -22.30 15.50
CA LYS A 50 13.07 -20.95 16.04
C LYS A 50 13.34 -19.88 14.95
N ILE A 51 12.74 -20.06 13.77
CA ILE A 51 12.84 -19.09 12.69
C ILE A 51 12.03 -17.86 13.05
N VAL A 52 12.62 -16.69 12.83
CA VAL A 52 12.04 -15.39 13.15
C VAL A 52 11.76 -14.58 11.90
N HIS A 53 10.87 -13.60 12.00
CA HIS A 53 10.54 -12.72 10.89
C HIS A 53 11.65 -11.70 10.62
N GLN A 54 12.01 -11.59 9.33
CA GLN A 54 12.85 -10.54 8.78
C GLN A 54 12.02 -9.72 7.81
N VAL A 55 11.75 -8.48 8.14
CA VAL A 55 10.86 -7.60 7.40
C VAL A 55 11.65 -6.59 6.59
N LEU A 56 11.40 -6.53 5.29
CA LEU A 56 11.88 -5.46 4.42
C LEU A 56 10.75 -4.44 4.23
N TYR A 57 10.85 -3.29 4.87
CA TYR A 57 9.89 -2.19 4.75
C TYR A 57 10.41 -1.17 3.74
N THR A 58 9.63 -0.94 2.69
CA THR A 58 10.05 -0.05 1.61
C THR A 58 9.02 1.04 1.33
N ARG A 59 9.53 2.19 0.89
CA ARG A 59 8.81 3.23 0.15
C ARG A 59 9.55 3.51 -1.15
N TYR A 60 8.81 3.89 -2.18
CA TYR A 60 9.41 4.13 -3.51
C TYR A 60 10.33 5.35 -3.50
N THR A 61 9.86 6.47 -2.98
CA THR A 61 10.64 7.70 -2.89
C THR A 61 11.30 7.85 -1.53
N SER A 62 12.59 8.05 -1.56
CA SER A 62 13.55 8.48 -0.55
C SER A 62 13.45 8.03 0.93
N PHE A 63 14.63 7.87 1.48
CA PHE A 63 14.98 7.56 2.86
C PHE A 63 14.39 8.51 3.94
N SER A 64 14.07 9.77 3.60
CA SER A 64 13.47 10.73 4.53
C SER A 64 12.09 10.31 5.04
N SER A 65 11.30 9.64 4.19
CA SER A 65 9.99 9.11 4.59
C SER A 65 10.11 7.90 5.53
N GLY A 66 11.18 7.12 5.44
CA GLY A 66 11.47 6.04 6.40
C GLY A 66 11.65 6.54 7.83
N MET A 67 12.19 7.75 8.04
CA MET A 67 12.33 8.34 9.36
C MET A 67 10.99 8.67 10.03
N SER A 68 9.97 9.04 9.26
CA SER A 68 8.63 9.32 9.80
C SER A 68 7.96 8.05 10.34
N ILE A 69 8.08 6.92 9.62
CA ILE A 69 7.54 5.63 10.06
C ILE A 69 8.27 5.10 11.28
N ILE A 70 9.61 5.20 11.30
CA ILE A 70 10.40 4.79 12.47
C ILE A 70 9.98 5.58 13.70
N ARG A 71 9.75 6.89 13.56
CA ARG A 71 9.27 7.73 14.67
C ARG A 71 7.88 7.30 15.13
N GLU A 72 6.95 7.10 14.21
CA GLU A 72 5.59 6.60 14.51
C GLU A 72 5.65 5.27 15.27
N MET A 73 6.48 4.33 14.82
CA MET A 73 6.66 3.04 15.51
C MET A 73 7.29 3.21 16.92
N VAL A 74 8.18 4.17 17.12
CA VAL A 74 8.73 4.47 18.45
C VAL A 74 7.64 5.01 19.38
N GLU A 75 6.83 5.97 18.93
CA GLU A 75 5.72 6.53 19.69
C GLU A 75 4.69 5.45 20.08
N LYS A 76 4.36 4.55 19.16
CA LYS A 76 3.46 3.40 19.45
C LYS A 76 4.01 2.49 20.54
N ARG A 77 5.31 2.21 20.54
CA ARG A 77 5.95 1.37 21.58
C ARG A 77 5.94 2.02 22.93
N GLU A 78 6.02 3.34 23.00
CA GLU A 78 5.86 4.08 24.24
C GLU A 78 4.44 3.88 24.79
N LEU A 79 3.41 4.02 23.92
CA LEU A 79 2.01 3.78 24.29
C LEU A 79 1.75 2.33 24.72
N ASP A 80 2.36 1.36 24.04
CA ASP A 80 2.20 -0.07 24.36
C ASP A 80 3.10 -0.56 25.51
N GLY A 81 4.02 0.26 26.01
CA GLY A 81 4.99 -0.14 27.02
C GLY A 81 6.01 -1.18 26.54
N THR A 82 6.21 -1.29 25.22
CA THR A 82 7.07 -2.31 24.58
C THR A 82 8.46 -1.80 24.21
N THR A 83 8.77 -0.53 24.40
CA THR A 83 10.05 0.12 24.04
C THR A 83 11.28 -0.65 24.52
N LYS A 84 11.23 -1.24 25.73
CA LYS A 84 12.34 -2.02 26.33
C LYS A 84 12.75 -3.24 25.50
N TYR A 85 11.86 -3.78 24.68
CA TYR A 85 12.10 -4.96 23.85
C TYR A 85 12.79 -4.64 22.52
N PHE A 86 12.92 -3.37 22.16
CA PHE A 86 13.45 -2.98 20.86
C PHE A 86 14.76 -2.19 20.95
N LYS A 87 15.59 -2.37 19.93
CA LYS A 87 16.71 -1.50 19.59
C LYS A 87 16.41 -0.83 18.26
N THR A 88 16.39 0.50 18.25
CA THR A 88 16.10 1.30 17.06
C THR A 88 17.36 2.02 16.58
N THR A 89 17.62 1.96 15.29
CA THR A 89 18.66 2.72 14.59
C THR A 89 18.00 3.62 13.53
N LYS A 90 18.82 4.33 12.73
CA LYS A 90 18.30 5.16 11.63
C LYS A 90 17.62 4.36 10.51
N THR A 91 17.91 3.07 10.38
CA THR A 91 17.49 2.24 9.25
C THR A 91 16.85 0.92 9.64
N ASP A 92 16.94 0.55 10.90
CA ASP A 92 16.50 -0.77 11.35
C ASP A 92 15.90 -0.71 12.75
N ILE A 93 14.92 -1.57 12.97
CA ILE A 93 14.36 -1.88 14.28
C ILE A 93 14.61 -3.36 14.56
N VAL A 94 15.17 -3.68 15.71
CA VAL A 94 15.47 -5.07 16.10
C VAL A 94 14.74 -5.39 17.38
N ASN A 95 13.95 -6.46 17.39
CA ASN A 95 13.38 -7.02 18.60
C ASN A 95 14.46 -7.82 19.35
N LYS A 96 14.80 -7.40 20.56
CA LYS A 96 15.86 -8.01 21.38
C LYS A 96 15.51 -9.39 21.91
N MET A 97 14.23 -9.75 21.96
CA MET A 97 13.78 -11.06 22.45
C MET A 97 13.94 -12.16 21.39
N THR A 98 13.63 -11.85 20.13
CA THR A 98 13.59 -12.81 19.03
C THR A 98 14.71 -12.64 18.02
N ASN A 99 15.39 -11.48 18.02
CA ASN A 99 16.28 -11.02 16.94
C ASN A 99 15.60 -10.79 15.57
N SER A 100 14.27 -10.74 15.55
CA SER A 100 13.53 -10.27 14.38
C SER A 100 13.89 -8.84 14.05
N ARG A 101 13.91 -8.50 12.76
CA ARG A 101 14.36 -7.19 12.31
C ARG A 101 13.37 -6.60 11.31
N ILE A 102 13.11 -5.31 11.41
CA ILE A 102 12.45 -4.50 10.39
C ILE A 102 13.52 -3.60 9.77
N MET A 103 13.76 -3.77 8.48
CA MET A 103 14.76 -3.03 7.71
C MET A 103 14.05 -2.02 6.81
N PHE A 104 14.30 -0.73 7.01
CA PHE A 104 13.72 0.35 6.22
C PHE A 104 14.63 0.72 5.05
N ARG A 105 14.11 0.67 3.83
CA ARG A 105 14.88 0.94 2.61
C ARG A 105 14.06 1.76 1.62
N GLY A 106 14.72 2.73 0.95
CA GLY A 106 14.17 3.38 -0.24
C GLY A 106 14.48 2.56 -1.49
N ILE A 107 13.57 2.59 -2.45
CA ILE A 107 13.76 1.91 -3.74
C ILE A 107 14.51 2.82 -4.70
N LYS A 108 14.05 4.07 -4.84
CA LYS A 108 14.67 5.08 -5.70
C LYS A 108 15.54 6.01 -4.86
N THR A 109 16.78 6.18 -5.25
CA THR A 109 17.71 7.13 -4.64
C THR A 109 18.23 8.09 -5.69
N SER A 110 18.82 9.20 -5.27
CA SER A 110 19.47 10.19 -6.17
C SER A 110 20.57 9.57 -7.05
N SER A 111 21.14 8.44 -6.66
CA SER A 111 22.18 7.71 -7.41
C SER A 111 21.64 6.56 -8.26
N GLY A 112 20.32 6.41 -8.40
CA GLY A 112 19.69 5.38 -9.21
C GLY A 112 18.89 4.36 -8.41
N ASN A 113 18.47 3.28 -9.09
CA ASN A 113 17.59 2.27 -8.52
C ASN A 113 18.37 1.26 -7.67
N GLN A 114 17.95 1.04 -6.41
CA GLN A 114 18.61 0.12 -5.47
C GLN A 114 18.03 -1.29 -5.46
N THR A 115 17.12 -1.63 -6.37
CA THR A 115 16.46 -2.94 -6.42
C THR A 115 17.43 -4.11 -6.38
N ALA A 116 18.59 -3.99 -7.04
CA ALA A 116 19.62 -5.01 -7.03
C ALA A 116 20.19 -5.29 -5.63
N LYS A 117 20.37 -4.25 -4.80
CA LYS A 117 20.84 -4.40 -3.41
C LYS A 117 19.76 -5.02 -2.51
N LEU A 118 18.50 -4.73 -2.76
CA LEU A 118 17.39 -5.28 -1.96
C LEU A 118 17.22 -6.79 -2.17
N LYS A 119 17.45 -7.29 -3.39
CA LYS A 119 17.42 -8.73 -3.71
C LYS A 119 18.52 -9.53 -3.00
N SER A 120 19.64 -8.91 -2.66
CA SER A 120 20.75 -9.57 -1.99
C SER A 120 20.52 -9.77 -0.49
N ILE A 121 19.47 -9.19 0.09
CA ILE A 121 19.14 -9.39 1.51
C ILE A 121 18.53 -10.78 1.67
N GLN A 122 19.28 -11.68 2.30
CA GLN A 122 18.85 -13.05 2.50
C GLN A 122 17.89 -13.17 3.70
N GLY A 123 16.98 -14.15 3.62
CA GLY A 123 16.14 -14.54 4.73
C GLY A 123 14.94 -13.62 5.01
N ILE A 124 14.62 -12.71 4.09
CA ILE A 124 13.41 -11.90 4.20
C ILE A 124 12.17 -12.81 4.18
N THR A 125 11.27 -12.60 5.12
CA THR A 125 10.00 -13.31 5.26
C THR A 125 8.80 -12.44 4.92
N THR A 126 8.95 -11.14 5.07
CA THR A 126 7.88 -10.17 4.82
C THR A 126 8.44 -8.98 4.05
N PHE A 127 7.84 -8.69 2.90
CA PHE A 127 8.10 -7.50 2.12
C PHE A 127 6.93 -6.53 2.27
N VAL A 128 7.20 -5.31 2.68
CA VAL A 128 6.21 -4.24 2.83
C VAL A 128 6.48 -3.17 1.79
N CYS A 129 5.50 -2.93 0.96
CA CYS A 129 5.47 -1.87 -0.03
C CYS A 129 4.47 -0.81 0.43
N ASP A 130 4.96 0.23 1.09
CA ASP A 130 4.15 1.36 1.57
C ASP A 130 4.18 2.48 0.52
N GLU A 131 3.07 3.20 0.37
CA GLU A 131 2.83 4.15 -0.73
C GLU A 131 3.03 3.48 -2.10
N ALA A 132 2.44 2.27 -2.25
CA ALA A 132 2.63 1.44 -3.44
C ALA A 132 2.06 2.07 -4.73
N GLU A 133 1.22 3.09 -4.62
CA GLU A 133 0.76 3.91 -5.76
C GLU A 133 1.91 4.64 -6.48
N GLU A 134 3.02 4.90 -5.80
CA GLU A 134 4.21 5.51 -6.40
C GLU A 134 5.07 4.50 -7.18
N TRP A 135 4.83 3.20 -7.00
CA TRP A 135 5.61 2.16 -7.63
C TRP A 135 5.08 1.84 -9.03
N THR A 136 5.73 2.36 -10.07
CA THR A 136 5.28 2.21 -11.46
C THR A 136 5.91 1.04 -12.21
N ASN A 137 7.01 0.46 -11.69
CA ASN A 137 7.75 -0.61 -12.36
C ASN A 137 7.38 -1.98 -11.80
N GLU A 138 6.46 -2.67 -12.51
CA GLU A 138 6.00 -4.03 -12.17
C GLU A 138 7.15 -5.04 -12.14
N GLU A 139 8.06 -4.99 -13.10
CA GLU A 139 9.17 -5.96 -13.19
C GLU A 139 10.10 -5.90 -11.98
N GLU A 140 10.35 -4.70 -11.46
CA GLU A 140 11.15 -4.52 -10.25
C GLU A 140 10.42 -5.01 -9.00
N PHE A 141 9.13 -4.77 -8.91
CA PHE A 141 8.28 -5.28 -7.84
C PHE A 141 8.30 -6.81 -7.83
N ASP A 142 8.08 -7.45 -8.97
CA ASP A 142 8.07 -8.90 -9.11
C ASP A 142 9.43 -9.53 -8.75
N LYS A 143 10.53 -8.89 -9.11
CA LYS A 143 11.87 -9.35 -8.74
C LYS A 143 12.08 -9.38 -7.22
N ILE A 144 11.56 -8.41 -6.48
CA ILE A 144 11.63 -8.41 -5.00
C ILE A 144 10.66 -9.45 -4.45
N MET A 145 9.42 -9.48 -4.92
CA MET A 145 8.41 -10.43 -4.49
C MET A 145 8.91 -11.89 -4.58
N LEU A 146 9.52 -12.27 -5.70
CA LEU A 146 10.10 -13.61 -5.90
C LEU A 146 11.29 -13.91 -4.99
N SER A 147 11.88 -12.90 -4.35
CA SER A 147 12.96 -13.09 -3.37
C SER A 147 12.43 -13.45 -1.98
N ILE A 148 11.13 -13.31 -1.72
CA ILE A 148 10.49 -13.62 -0.45
C ILE A 148 10.06 -15.09 -0.46
N ARG A 149 10.98 -15.97 0.02
CA ARG A 149 10.82 -17.43 -0.12
C ARG A 149 11.51 -18.22 1.00
N LYS A 150 11.50 -17.70 2.22
CA LYS A 150 12.08 -18.41 3.37
C LYS A 150 11.27 -19.66 3.68
N LYS A 151 11.92 -20.84 3.74
CA LYS A 151 11.27 -22.10 4.12
C LYS A 151 11.01 -22.13 5.63
N GLY A 152 9.94 -22.77 6.04
CA GLY A 152 9.65 -23.05 7.45
C GLY A 152 8.93 -21.94 8.21
N ILE A 153 8.60 -20.84 7.55
CA ILE A 153 7.86 -19.72 8.13
C ILE A 153 6.93 -19.12 7.07
N GLN A 154 5.82 -18.53 7.49
CA GLN A 154 4.92 -17.85 6.57
C GLN A 154 5.62 -16.63 5.93
N ASN A 155 5.62 -16.58 4.61
CA ASN A 155 6.08 -15.43 3.84
C ASN A 155 4.89 -14.53 3.48
N ARG A 156 5.11 -13.21 3.45
CA ARG A 156 4.06 -12.22 3.16
C ARG A 156 4.58 -11.08 2.28
N ILE A 157 3.71 -10.60 1.40
CA ILE A 157 3.88 -9.33 0.69
C ILE A 157 2.75 -8.42 1.16
N ILE A 158 3.05 -7.34 1.84
CA ILE A 158 2.08 -6.36 2.33
C ILE A 158 2.15 -5.12 1.45
N ILE A 159 1.08 -4.84 0.74
CA ILE A 159 0.96 -3.70 -0.17
C ILE A 159 0.01 -2.69 0.48
N ILE A 160 0.50 -1.50 0.75
CA ILE A 160 -0.28 -0.43 1.37
C ILE A 160 -0.36 0.73 0.38
N MET A 161 -1.57 1.13 -0.02
CA MET A 161 -1.72 2.18 -1.01
C MET A 161 -3.05 2.92 -0.90
N ASN A 162 -3.04 4.16 -1.40
CA ASN A 162 -4.26 4.81 -1.83
C ASN A 162 -4.53 4.36 -3.27
N PRO A 163 -5.75 3.88 -3.61
CA PRO A 163 -6.07 3.55 -4.98
C PRO A 163 -5.77 4.73 -5.92
N CYS A 164 -5.09 4.45 -7.01
CA CYS A 164 -4.71 5.42 -8.01
C CYS A 164 -5.44 5.15 -9.34
N ASP A 165 -4.77 5.28 -10.47
CA ASP A 165 -5.30 4.97 -11.79
C ASP A 165 -5.45 3.46 -11.97
N SER A 166 -6.54 3.01 -12.59
CA SER A 166 -6.82 1.61 -12.92
C SER A 166 -5.82 0.98 -13.93
N ASN A 167 -4.95 1.78 -14.56
CA ASN A 167 -3.83 1.27 -15.33
C ASN A 167 -2.66 0.77 -14.48
N HIS A 168 -2.64 1.09 -13.18
CA HIS A 168 -1.58 0.65 -12.29
C HIS A 168 -1.52 -0.89 -12.21
N PHE A 169 -0.30 -1.45 -12.23
CA PHE A 169 -0.11 -2.91 -12.30
C PHE A 169 -0.73 -3.65 -11.10
N ILE A 170 -0.79 -3.06 -9.90
CA ILE A 170 -1.45 -3.66 -8.73
C ILE A 170 -2.94 -3.87 -9.00
N TYR A 171 -3.63 -2.88 -9.61
CA TYR A 171 -5.02 -3.04 -10.00
C TYR A 171 -5.19 -4.17 -11.02
N LYS A 172 -4.39 -4.18 -12.08
CA LYS A 172 -4.45 -5.19 -13.14
C LYS A 172 -4.17 -6.60 -12.62
N LYS A 173 -3.21 -6.76 -11.72
CA LYS A 173 -2.86 -8.07 -11.15
C LYS A 173 -3.89 -8.63 -10.21
N TYR A 174 -4.47 -7.79 -9.35
CA TYR A 174 -5.20 -8.29 -8.17
C TYR A 174 -6.67 -7.88 -8.10
N ILE A 175 -7.13 -6.99 -8.97
CA ILE A 175 -8.50 -6.45 -8.90
C ILE A 175 -9.25 -6.55 -10.22
N GLU A 176 -8.66 -6.16 -11.34
CA GLU A 176 -9.34 -5.97 -12.63
C GLU A 176 -10.29 -7.11 -12.99
N ASN A 177 -9.81 -8.37 -12.94
CA ASN A 177 -10.58 -9.54 -13.35
C ASN A 177 -11.16 -10.35 -12.17
N THR A 178 -10.83 -10.00 -10.92
CA THR A 178 -11.18 -10.77 -9.72
C THR A 178 -11.59 -9.84 -8.58
N HIS A 179 -12.74 -9.19 -8.71
CA HIS A 179 -13.27 -8.31 -7.67
C HIS A 179 -14.78 -8.48 -7.47
N LYS A 180 -15.23 -8.01 -6.32
CA LYS A 180 -16.63 -7.71 -6.06
C LYS A 180 -16.79 -6.20 -5.83
N LEU A 181 -17.99 -5.70 -6.11
CA LEU A 181 -18.35 -4.33 -5.78
C LEU A 181 -18.90 -4.28 -4.36
N VAL A 182 -18.43 -3.31 -3.60
CA VAL A 182 -18.92 -2.99 -2.26
C VAL A 182 -19.35 -1.53 -2.27
N GLU A 183 -20.55 -1.26 -1.80
CA GLU A 183 -21.04 0.12 -1.67
C GLU A 183 -20.61 0.71 -0.32
N ILE A 184 -19.94 1.86 -0.36
CA ILE A 184 -19.54 2.62 0.83
C ILE A 184 -19.97 4.06 0.60
N ASP A 185 -20.92 4.53 1.39
CA ASP A 185 -21.42 5.91 1.35
C ASP A 185 -21.85 6.35 -0.06
N GLY A 186 -22.58 5.46 -0.78
CA GLY A 186 -23.06 5.69 -2.14
C GLY A 186 -22.00 5.52 -3.24
N VAL A 187 -20.77 5.16 -2.88
CA VAL A 187 -19.67 4.94 -3.82
C VAL A 187 -19.43 3.44 -4.01
N GLN A 188 -19.40 2.97 -5.24
CA GLN A 188 -19.04 1.59 -5.57
C GLN A 188 -17.52 1.43 -5.59
N VAL A 189 -17.00 0.53 -4.75
CA VAL A 189 -15.58 0.24 -4.58
C VAL A 189 -15.29 -1.20 -4.98
N GLN A 190 -14.23 -1.42 -5.75
CA GLN A 190 -13.77 -2.74 -6.13
C GLN A 190 -12.89 -3.35 -5.05
N VAL A 191 -13.33 -4.47 -4.48
CA VAL A 191 -12.58 -5.24 -3.50
C VAL A 191 -12.16 -6.56 -4.13
N SER A 192 -10.85 -6.87 -4.13
CA SER A 192 -10.30 -8.09 -4.70
C SER A 192 -10.93 -9.35 -4.11
N THR A 193 -11.25 -10.30 -4.97
CA THR A 193 -11.63 -11.68 -4.63
C THR A 193 -10.58 -12.70 -5.11
N HIS A 194 -9.40 -12.21 -5.45
CA HIS A 194 -8.31 -13.07 -5.91
C HIS A 194 -7.91 -14.08 -4.82
N PRO A 195 -7.81 -15.39 -5.15
CA PRO A 195 -7.66 -16.46 -4.15
C PRO A 195 -6.41 -16.35 -3.27
N ASN A 196 -5.34 -15.75 -3.76
CA ASN A 196 -4.08 -15.59 -3.04
C ASN A 196 -3.93 -14.23 -2.34
N VAL A 197 -4.99 -13.40 -2.33
CA VAL A 197 -4.96 -12.04 -1.77
C VAL A 197 -5.92 -11.94 -0.60
N LEU A 198 -5.41 -11.47 0.53
CA LEU A 198 -6.23 -10.87 1.57
C LEU A 198 -6.35 -9.39 1.23
N HIS A 199 -7.52 -8.93 0.83
CA HIS A 199 -7.76 -7.52 0.54
C HIS A 199 -8.54 -6.87 1.68
N ILE A 200 -7.94 -5.87 2.31
CA ILE A 200 -8.57 -5.01 3.31
C ILE A 200 -8.73 -3.64 2.67
N HIS A 201 -9.99 -3.27 2.40
CA HIS A 201 -10.32 -1.93 1.96
C HIS A 201 -10.89 -1.14 3.14
N THR A 202 -10.34 0.03 3.43
CA THR A 202 -10.66 0.81 4.62
C THR A 202 -10.89 2.28 4.26
N THR A 203 -11.72 2.94 5.03
CA THR A 203 -12.08 4.34 4.84
C THR A 203 -11.91 5.13 6.14
N TYR A 204 -12.14 6.43 6.10
CA TYR A 204 -12.13 7.26 7.30
C TYR A 204 -13.23 6.86 8.31
N PHE A 205 -14.31 6.20 7.87
CA PHE A 205 -15.35 5.67 8.76
C PHE A 205 -14.81 4.66 9.76
N ASP A 206 -13.81 3.88 9.36
CA ASP A 206 -13.16 2.88 10.21
C ASP A 206 -12.21 3.51 11.24
N ASN A 207 -11.98 4.84 11.16
CA ASN A 207 -11.00 5.56 11.97
C ASN A 207 -11.54 6.86 12.60
N LEU A 208 -12.86 7.05 12.66
CA LEU A 208 -13.52 8.29 13.08
C LEU A 208 -13.01 8.84 14.41
N GLU A 209 -12.76 7.96 15.37
CA GLU A 209 -12.33 8.32 16.74
C GLU A 209 -10.95 9.02 16.77
N ASN A 210 -10.13 8.83 15.74
CA ASN A 210 -8.79 9.38 15.64
C ASN A 210 -8.68 10.58 14.69
N LEU A 211 -9.81 11.07 14.15
CA LEU A 211 -9.84 12.16 13.18
C LEU A 211 -10.29 13.46 13.81
N SER A 212 -9.64 14.56 13.44
CA SER A 212 -10.02 15.87 13.95
C SER A 212 -11.33 16.36 13.35
N PRO A 213 -12.10 17.19 14.09
CA PRO A 213 -13.31 17.81 13.55
C PRO A 213 -13.07 18.62 12.27
N GLU A 214 -11.89 19.24 12.13
CA GLU A 214 -11.50 19.99 10.94
C GLU A 214 -11.40 19.07 9.73
N PHE A 215 -10.72 17.92 9.87
CA PHE A 215 -10.63 16.92 8.81
C PHE A 215 -12.04 16.46 8.37
N LEU A 216 -12.92 16.17 9.31
CA LEU A 216 -14.28 15.71 9.00
C LEU A 216 -15.11 16.78 8.27
N ARG A 217 -14.94 18.07 8.61
CA ARG A 217 -15.57 19.18 7.87
C ARG A 217 -15.05 19.27 6.43
N GLU A 218 -13.74 19.18 6.23
CA GLU A 218 -13.14 19.18 4.88
C GLU A 218 -13.62 17.99 4.02
N VAL A 219 -13.77 16.82 4.64
CA VAL A 219 -14.32 15.63 3.98
C VAL A 219 -15.77 15.86 3.55
N GLN A 220 -16.61 16.42 4.43
CA GLN A 220 -18.00 16.72 4.12
C GLN A 220 -18.11 17.77 3.00
N GLU A 221 -17.33 18.83 3.06
CA GLU A 221 -17.29 19.85 2.02
C GLU A 221 -16.83 19.27 0.66
N MET A 222 -15.84 18.39 0.69
CA MET A 222 -15.39 17.69 -0.53
C MET A 222 -16.49 16.80 -1.11
N LYS A 223 -17.24 16.08 -0.27
CA LYS A 223 -18.38 15.25 -0.68
C LYS A 223 -19.46 16.07 -1.41
N GLU A 224 -19.78 17.25 -0.89
CA GLU A 224 -20.79 18.13 -1.46
C GLU A 224 -20.35 18.83 -2.75
N LYS A 225 -19.12 19.35 -2.77
CA LYS A 225 -18.61 20.18 -3.87
C LYS A 225 -17.95 19.38 -4.99
N ASN A 226 -17.34 18.23 -4.68
CA ASN A 226 -16.62 17.41 -5.65
C ASN A 226 -16.75 15.92 -5.32
N PRO A 227 -17.93 15.32 -5.60
CA PRO A 227 -18.20 13.90 -5.30
C PRO A 227 -17.19 12.93 -5.94
N GLU A 228 -16.67 13.23 -7.13
CA GLU A 228 -15.66 12.39 -7.79
C GLU A 228 -14.34 12.38 -7.01
N LYS A 229 -13.89 13.54 -6.58
CA LYS A 229 -12.68 13.64 -5.75
C LYS A 229 -12.88 12.98 -4.38
N TYR A 230 -14.06 13.14 -3.79
CA TYR A 230 -14.44 12.45 -2.55
C TYR A 230 -14.37 10.93 -2.72
N ALA A 231 -14.99 10.41 -3.77
CA ALA A 231 -14.99 8.97 -4.05
C ALA A 231 -13.56 8.41 -4.23
N HIS A 232 -12.70 9.15 -4.91
CA HIS A 232 -11.31 8.72 -5.14
C HIS A 232 -10.42 8.93 -3.92
N VAL A 233 -10.33 10.13 -3.37
CA VAL A 233 -9.33 10.50 -2.35
C VAL A 233 -9.72 10.02 -0.94
N VAL A 234 -11.04 10.04 -0.63
CA VAL A 234 -11.53 9.78 0.72
C VAL A 234 -12.09 8.37 0.86
N ILE A 235 -12.90 7.92 -0.09
CA ILE A 235 -13.43 6.56 -0.09
C ILE A 235 -12.43 5.56 -0.64
N GLY A 236 -11.52 5.98 -1.53
CA GLY A 236 -10.50 5.11 -2.09
C GLY A 236 -10.99 4.29 -3.28
N ARG A 237 -11.87 4.86 -4.11
CA ARG A 237 -12.23 4.29 -5.41
C ARG A 237 -11.08 4.44 -6.39
N TRP A 238 -10.82 3.41 -7.18
CA TRP A 238 -9.85 3.49 -8.29
C TRP A 238 -10.32 4.50 -9.34
N ALA A 239 -9.40 5.27 -9.87
CA ALA A 239 -9.69 6.23 -10.93
C ALA A 239 -9.66 5.54 -12.31
N ASP A 240 -10.66 5.80 -13.13
CA ASP A 240 -10.72 5.22 -14.49
C ASP A 240 -9.82 5.97 -15.48
N VAL A 241 -9.46 7.20 -15.15
CA VAL A 241 -8.65 8.09 -16.02
C VAL A 241 -7.59 8.76 -15.19
N ALA A 242 -6.36 8.82 -15.72
CA ALA A 242 -5.24 9.51 -15.05
C ALA A 242 -5.61 10.95 -14.69
N GLU A 243 -5.26 11.37 -13.51
CA GLU A 243 -5.43 12.75 -13.06
C GLU A 243 -4.62 13.67 -13.99
N GLY A 244 -5.28 14.63 -14.63
CA GLY A 244 -4.65 15.53 -15.61
C GLY A 244 -4.99 15.23 -17.08
N ALA A 245 -5.78 14.23 -17.38
CA ALA A 245 -6.26 14.02 -18.76
C ALA A 245 -7.07 15.22 -19.24
N VAL A 246 -6.59 15.88 -20.29
CA VAL A 246 -7.24 17.05 -20.90
C VAL A 246 -8.58 16.67 -21.53
N PHE A 247 -8.64 15.49 -22.14
CA PHE A 247 -9.84 14.94 -22.77
C PHE A 247 -10.36 13.75 -21.96
N LYS A 248 -11.44 13.93 -21.20
CA LYS A 248 -12.05 12.88 -20.37
C LYS A 248 -13.03 11.98 -21.13
N LYS A 249 -13.53 12.47 -22.26
CA LYS A 249 -14.47 11.73 -23.12
C LYS A 249 -13.90 11.66 -24.53
N TRP A 250 -13.38 10.50 -24.88
CA TRP A 250 -12.89 10.21 -26.22
C TRP A 250 -13.26 8.79 -26.60
N GLY A 251 -13.28 8.52 -27.90
CA GLY A 251 -13.57 7.18 -28.42
C GLY A 251 -12.79 6.95 -29.71
N ILE A 252 -12.54 5.68 -29.98
CA ILE A 252 -11.90 5.25 -31.23
C ILE A 252 -13.00 5.04 -32.28
N VAL A 253 -12.88 5.72 -33.39
CA VAL A 253 -13.76 5.50 -34.57
C VAL A 253 -13.01 4.65 -35.60
N LYS A 254 -13.70 3.68 -36.22
CA LYS A 254 -13.11 2.83 -37.26
C LYS A 254 -12.86 3.58 -38.55
N GLU A 255 -13.71 4.56 -38.87
CA GLU A 255 -13.62 5.37 -40.07
C GLU A 255 -13.73 6.85 -39.72
N PHE A 256 -13.06 7.70 -40.51
CA PHE A 256 -13.13 9.15 -40.38
C PHE A 256 -14.54 9.63 -40.70
N PRO A 257 -15.24 10.37 -39.80
CA PRO A 257 -16.61 10.79 -40.04
C PRO A 257 -16.75 11.62 -41.35
N GLN A 258 -17.73 11.32 -42.17
CA GLN A 258 -17.93 12.01 -43.46
C GLN A 258 -18.15 13.53 -43.34
N TRP A 259 -18.69 13.98 -42.21
CA TRP A 259 -18.90 15.40 -41.94
C TRP A 259 -17.62 16.12 -41.46
N ALA A 260 -16.59 15.39 -41.06
CA ALA A 260 -15.37 15.98 -40.54
C ALA A 260 -14.38 16.29 -41.66
N LYS A 261 -13.83 17.51 -41.64
CA LYS A 261 -12.80 17.94 -42.56
C LYS A 261 -11.45 17.93 -41.93
N LYS A 262 -10.51 17.21 -42.51
CA LYS A 262 -9.12 17.19 -42.06
C LYS A 262 -8.45 18.52 -42.39
N VAL A 263 -8.09 19.28 -41.38
CA VAL A 263 -7.45 20.59 -41.52
C VAL A 263 -5.94 20.52 -41.30
N ALA A 264 -5.51 19.76 -40.30
CA ALA A 264 -4.09 19.58 -39.98
C ALA A 264 -3.85 18.25 -39.23
N ILE A 265 -2.64 17.74 -39.23
CA ILE A 265 -2.16 16.63 -38.42
C ILE A 265 -0.97 17.16 -37.62
N GLY A 266 -1.01 17.04 -36.27
CA GLY A 266 0.12 17.21 -35.41
C GLY A 266 0.50 15.86 -34.80
N GLN A 267 1.78 15.55 -34.74
CA GLN A 267 2.31 14.38 -34.04
C GLN A 267 3.42 14.87 -33.11
N ASP A 268 3.25 14.58 -31.81
CA ASP A 268 4.28 14.81 -30.80
C ASP A 268 4.99 13.48 -30.53
N PHE A 269 6.29 13.47 -30.70
CA PHE A 269 7.16 12.35 -30.33
C PHE A 269 7.71 12.63 -28.93
N GLY A 270 6.84 12.57 -27.92
CA GLY A 270 7.27 12.76 -26.53
C GLY A 270 8.45 11.87 -26.18
N TYR A 271 9.41 12.41 -25.45
CA TYR A 271 10.51 11.61 -24.88
C TYR A 271 9.91 10.60 -23.89
N ALA A 272 10.21 9.31 -24.10
CA ALA A 272 9.88 8.22 -23.21
C ALA A 272 10.84 8.20 -22.02
#